data_3d3507bb97c339c69e7ba3506c19deb8
#
_entry.id   3d3507bb97c339c69e7ba3506c19deb8
#
_cell.length_a   1.000
_cell.length_b   1.000
_cell.length_c   1.000
_cell.angle_alpha   90.00
_cell.angle_beta   90.00
_cell.angle_gamma   90.00
#
_symmetry.space_group_name_H-M   'P 1'
#
loop_
_entity.id
_entity.type
_entity.pdbx_description
1 polymer ?
#
loop_
_entity_poly.entity_id
_entity_poly.type
_entity_poly.pdbx_seq_one_letter_code
_entity_poly.pdbx_strand_id
1 'polypeptide(L)'
;MSYHQTSTENRVFKNPILEKLTHTHIAYPLSIFYGTGVVLLGYTLYEGFIAPGASILLFFSGLLTFTLVEYLVHRYTFHMEANSPRKERLQYVLHGAHHHFPKDKSRLAMPPIVSVILAAAFFLLYRLILGKYGIPFTGGFVAGYATYLCMHYSIHAFPPPKNIFKFLWIHHALHHYQQPNAAFGVSSPFWDVFFRTMPSKKNFSVKTKTGYIDDRQ
;
A
#
# COMPACT_ATOMS: atom_id res chain seq x y z
N MET A 1 -9.99 -21.67 15.60
CA MET A 1 -9.09 -21.46 16.76
C MET A 1 -8.32 -20.19 16.54
N SER A 2 -8.67 -19.13 17.25
CA SER A 2 -7.98 -17.84 17.14
C SER A 2 -6.56 -18.01 17.70
N TYR A 3 -5.56 -17.67 16.91
CA TYR A 3 -4.19 -17.53 17.37
C TYR A 3 -4.14 -16.34 18.34
N HIS A 4 -4.52 -16.57 19.59
CA HIS A 4 -4.19 -15.68 20.69
C HIS A 4 -2.69 -15.80 20.93
N GLN A 5 -1.89 -15.08 20.14
CA GLN A 5 -0.55 -14.74 20.58
C GLN A 5 -0.67 -13.72 21.71
N THR A 6 -0.61 -14.22 22.93
CA THR A 6 -0.40 -13.44 24.16
C THR A 6 1.04 -12.90 24.23
N SER A 7 1.66 -12.57 23.12
CA SER A 7 2.97 -11.94 23.11
C SER A 7 2.78 -10.42 23.13
N THR A 8 3.08 -9.82 24.26
CA THR A 8 3.32 -8.37 24.43
C THR A 8 4.48 -7.87 23.57
N GLU A 9 5.16 -8.74 22.83
CA GLU A 9 6.27 -8.44 21.94
C GLU A 9 5.79 -8.28 20.50
N ASN A 10 6.03 -7.09 19.96
CA ASN A 10 5.80 -6.76 18.54
C ASN A 10 6.87 -7.44 17.66
N ARG A 11 6.96 -8.79 17.68
CA ARG A 11 7.89 -9.58 16.86
C ARG A 11 7.16 -10.45 15.86
N VAL A 12 7.55 -10.33 14.58
CA VAL A 12 7.04 -11.17 13.49
C VAL A 12 7.86 -12.45 13.34
N PHE A 13 9.17 -12.37 13.52
CA PHE A 13 10.08 -13.52 13.39
C PHE A 13 10.90 -13.76 14.66
N LYS A 14 11.09 -15.06 14.99
CA LYS A 14 12.00 -15.47 16.07
C LYS A 14 13.49 -15.23 15.71
N ASN A 15 13.83 -15.32 14.42
CA ASN A 15 15.17 -15.08 13.92
C ASN A 15 15.44 -13.56 13.93
N PRO A 16 16.51 -13.07 14.61
CA PRO A 16 16.78 -11.64 14.76
C PRO A 16 17.14 -10.94 13.44
N ILE A 17 17.72 -11.65 12.49
CA ILE A 17 18.05 -11.10 11.16
C ILE A 17 16.78 -10.87 10.36
N LEU A 18 15.87 -11.88 10.31
CA LEU A 18 14.60 -11.75 9.64
C LEU A 18 13.71 -10.67 10.30
N GLU A 19 13.74 -10.60 11.63
CA GLU A 19 13.02 -9.57 12.38
C GLU A 19 13.53 -8.16 12.02
N LYS A 20 14.84 -7.97 12.00
CA LYS A 20 15.45 -6.69 11.61
C LYS A 20 15.06 -6.28 10.17
N LEU A 21 14.93 -7.22 9.26
CA LEU A 21 14.50 -6.95 7.89
C LEU A 21 13.05 -6.49 7.79
N THR A 22 12.19 -6.75 8.79
CA THR A 22 10.80 -6.25 8.79
C THR A 22 10.70 -4.76 9.14
N HIS A 23 11.77 -4.15 9.64
CA HIS A 23 11.80 -2.74 10.01
C HIS A 23 12.43 -1.90 8.90
N THR A 24 11.67 -0.94 8.39
CA THR A 24 12.09 -0.07 7.29
C THR A 24 11.74 1.38 7.60
N HIS A 25 12.73 2.27 7.49
CA HIS A 25 12.45 3.69 7.54
C HIS A 25 11.81 4.12 6.22
N ILE A 26 10.66 4.80 6.29
CA ILE A 26 9.83 5.13 5.12
C ILE A 26 10.55 5.93 4.03
N ALA A 27 11.54 6.74 4.39
CA ALA A 27 12.29 7.53 3.42
C ALA A 27 13.02 6.66 2.38
N TYR A 28 13.50 5.45 2.75
CA TYR A 28 14.20 4.59 1.80
C TYR A 28 13.31 4.15 0.63
N PRO A 29 12.16 3.47 0.84
CA PRO A 29 11.32 3.07 -0.27
C PRO A 29 10.74 4.27 -1.02
N LEU A 30 10.39 5.39 -0.37
CA LEU A 30 9.93 6.58 -1.07
C LEU A 30 10.99 7.13 -2.02
N SER A 31 12.25 7.29 -1.57
CA SER A 31 13.35 7.78 -2.42
C SER A 31 13.65 6.82 -3.57
N ILE A 32 13.69 5.51 -3.32
CA ILE A 32 13.95 4.50 -4.34
C ILE A 32 12.86 4.56 -5.43
N PHE A 33 11.58 4.48 -5.06
CA PHE A 33 10.52 4.28 -6.05
C PHE A 33 10.08 5.56 -6.74
N TYR A 34 10.05 6.73 -6.06
CA TYR A 34 9.88 8.01 -6.76
C TYR A 34 11.09 8.32 -7.65
N GLY A 35 12.32 8.09 -7.15
CA GLY A 35 13.54 8.26 -7.95
C GLY A 35 13.54 7.37 -9.19
N THR A 36 13.20 6.08 -9.05
CA THR A 36 13.06 5.16 -10.20
C THR A 36 11.99 5.66 -11.17
N GLY A 37 10.84 6.12 -10.69
CA GLY A 37 9.78 6.67 -11.52
C GLY A 37 10.25 7.87 -12.35
N VAL A 38 10.94 8.82 -11.71
CA VAL A 38 11.53 10.00 -12.39
C VAL A 38 12.59 9.59 -13.40
N VAL A 39 13.49 8.67 -13.04
CA VAL A 39 14.55 8.20 -13.93
C VAL A 39 13.98 7.50 -15.16
N LEU A 40 13.00 6.60 -15.01
CA LEU A 40 12.42 5.87 -16.16
C LEU A 40 11.64 6.80 -17.09
N LEU A 41 10.89 7.77 -16.56
CA LEU A 41 10.21 8.77 -17.38
C LEU A 41 11.23 9.71 -18.06
N GLY A 42 12.20 10.22 -17.29
CA GLY A 42 13.26 11.10 -17.81
C GLY A 42 14.08 10.42 -18.91
N TYR A 43 14.46 9.17 -18.74
CA TYR A 43 15.13 8.37 -19.76
C TYR A 43 14.30 8.26 -21.03
N THR A 44 12.98 7.96 -20.89
CA THR A 44 12.09 7.86 -22.07
C THR A 44 11.98 9.16 -22.83
N LEU A 45 11.90 10.29 -22.12
CA LEU A 45 11.82 11.63 -22.72
C LEU A 45 13.15 12.05 -23.37
N TYR A 46 14.27 11.73 -22.73
CA TYR A 46 15.61 12.06 -23.23
C TYR A 46 15.93 11.31 -24.53
N GLU A 47 15.69 10.00 -24.57
CA GLU A 47 15.93 9.16 -25.76
C GLU A 47 14.96 9.45 -26.92
N GLY A 48 13.81 10.05 -26.64
CA GLY A 48 12.84 10.49 -27.64
C GLY A 48 12.19 9.36 -28.48
N PHE A 49 12.32 8.08 -28.06
CA PHE A 49 11.76 6.94 -28.81
C PHE A 49 10.24 6.76 -28.63
N ILE A 50 9.61 7.56 -27.76
CA ILE A 50 8.16 7.70 -27.58
C ILE A 50 7.83 9.19 -27.51
N ALA A 51 6.76 9.62 -28.18
CA ALA A 51 6.32 11.01 -28.12
C ALA A 51 6.08 11.44 -26.65
N PRO A 52 6.48 12.68 -26.24
CA PRO A 52 6.40 13.12 -24.86
C PRO A 52 5.01 12.98 -24.24
N GLY A 53 3.96 13.35 -24.96
CA GLY A 53 2.57 13.21 -24.49
C GLY A 53 2.18 11.74 -24.22
N ALA A 54 2.61 10.81 -25.09
CA ALA A 54 2.39 9.37 -24.90
C ALA A 54 3.18 8.83 -23.70
N SER A 55 4.41 9.30 -23.48
CA SER A 55 5.25 8.92 -22.33
C SER A 55 4.59 9.34 -21.01
N ILE A 56 4.07 10.55 -20.94
CA ILE A 56 3.34 11.08 -19.79
C ILE A 56 2.03 10.30 -19.57
N LEU A 57 1.28 10.02 -20.63
CA LEU A 57 0.04 9.24 -20.54
C LEU A 57 0.32 7.82 -20.02
N LEU A 58 1.37 7.15 -20.52
CA LEU A 58 1.78 5.82 -20.07
C LEU A 58 2.21 5.85 -18.60
N PHE A 59 2.92 6.86 -18.16
CA PHE A 59 3.30 7.03 -16.77
C PHE A 59 2.05 7.10 -15.85
N PHE A 60 1.09 7.96 -16.17
CA PHE A 60 -0.14 8.05 -15.38
C PHE A 60 -1.00 6.79 -15.49
N SER A 61 -1.00 6.11 -16.62
CA SER A 61 -1.66 4.80 -16.76
C SER A 61 -1.02 3.75 -15.86
N GLY A 62 0.32 3.73 -15.77
CA GLY A 62 1.04 2.85 -14.83
C GLY A 62 0.69 3.15 -13.37
N LEU A 63 0.65 4.43 -13.00
CA LEU A 63 0.25 4.87 -11.67
C LEU A 63 -1.19 4.41 -11.34
N LEU A 64 -2.12 4.61 -12.26
CA LEU A 64 -3.51 4.17 -12.09
C LEU A 64 -3.59 2.64 -11.99
N THR A 65 -2.82 1.91 -12.81
CA THR A 65 -2.75 0.45 -12.74
C THR A 65 -2.24 -0.02 -11.38
N PHE A 66 -1.27 0.68 -10.78
CA PHE A 66 -0.81 0.36 -9.43
C PHE A 66 -1.95 0.46 -8.41
N THR A 67 -2.81 1.47 -8.47
CA THR A 67 -3.93 1.60 -7.52
C THR A 67 -4.92 0.43 -7.60
N LEU A 68 -5.10 -0.16 -8.80
CA LEU A 68 -5.87 -1.39 -8.96
C LEU A 68 -5.13 -2.59 -8.33
N VAL A 69 -3.84 -2.73 -8.58
CA VAL A 69 -3.02 -3.81 -8.00
C VAL A 69 -2.99 -3.69 -6.47
N GLU A 70 -2.82 -2.48 -5.92
CA GLU A 70 -2.94 -2.18 -4.49
C GLU A 70 -4.25 -2.75 -3.93
N TYR A 71 -5.39 -2.37 -4.53
CA TYR A 71 -6.70 -2.83 -4.11
C TYR A 71 -6.83 -4.36 -4.16
N LEU A 72 -6.43 -4.99 -5.27
CA LEU A 72 -6.55 -6.44 -5.45
C LEU A 72 -5.65 -7.21 -4.48
N VAL A 73 -4.40 -6.77 -4.29
CA VAL A 73 -3.46 -7.37 -3.33
C VAL A 73 -3.97 -7.19 -1.91
N HIS A 74 -4.45 -6.00 -1.55
CA HIS A 74 -5.00 -5.75 -0.22
C HIS A 74 -6.20 -6.66 0.05
N ARG A 75 -7.15 -6.73 -0.87
CA ARG A 75 -8.37 -7.53 -0.72
C ARG A 75 -8.12 -9.03 -0.72
N TYR A 76 -7.37 -9.54 -1.70
CA TYR A 76 -7.29 -10.98 -1.96
C TYR A 76 -6.02 -11.65 -1.41
N THR A 77 -4.95 -10.89 -1.18
CA THR A 77 -3.70 -11.42 -0.65
C THR A 77 -3.54 -11.11 0.83
N PHE A 78 -3.75 -9.87 1.23
CA PHE A 78 -3.59 -9.45 2.62
C PHE A 78 -4.76 -9.88 3.50
N HIS A 79 -5.98 -9.87 2.96
CA HIS A 79 -7.19 -10.34 3.62
C HIS A 79 -7.68 -11.69 3.07
N MET A 80 -6.76 -12.56 2.64
CA MET A 80 -7.10 -13.91 2.18
C MET A 80 -7.79 -14.72 3.29
N GLU A 81 -8.67 -15.64 2.91
CA GLU A 81 -9.24 -16.59 3.86
C GLU A 81 -8.15 -17.55 4.36
N ALA A 82 -7.82 -17.43 5.64
CA ALA A 82 -6.79 -18.21 6.31
C ALA A 82 -7.35 -19.55 6.80
N ASN A 83 -7.57 -20.49 5.89
CA ASN A 83 -8.14 -21.82 6.16
C ASN A 83 -7.09 -22.89 6.50
N SER A 84 -5.85 -22.50 6.76
CA SER A 84 -4.78 -23.40 7.20
C SER A 84 -3.72 -22.63 8.00
N PRO A 85 -2.96 -23.29 8.91
CA PRO A 85 -1.92 -22.64 9.72
C PRO A 85 -0.85 -21.95 8.88
N ARG A 86 -0.55 -22.47 7.68
CA ARG A 86 0.41 -21.84 6.76
C ARG A 86 -0.13 -20.53 6.19
N LYS A 87 -1.41 -20.50 5.79
CA LYS A 87 -2.07 -19.29 5.29
C LYS A 87 -2.25 -18.24 6.38
N GLU A 88 -2.63 -18.66 7.60
CA GLU A 88 -2.70 -17.77 8.76
C GLU A 88 -1.35 -17.11 9.02
N ARG A 89 -0.27 -17.90 9.00
CA ARG A 89 1.08 -17.38 9.19
C ARG A 89 1.49 -16.42 8.07
N LEU A 90 1.19 -16.77 6.82
CA LEU A 90 1.49 -15.92 5.66
C LEU A 90 0.72 -14.59 5.75
N GLN A 91 -0.58 -14.62 5.99
CA GLN A 91 -1.42 -13.43 6.18
C GLN A 91 -0.89 -12.54 7.30
N TYR A 92 -0.53 -13.15 8.44
CA TYR A 92 0.02 -12.41 9.58
C TYR A 92 1.33 -11.70 9.21
N VAL A 93 2.26 -12.38 8.52
CA VAL A 93 3.54 -11.80 8.10
C VAL A 93 3.35 -10.69 7.07
N LEU A 94 2.43 -10.87 6.12
CA LEU A 94 2.21 -9.90 5.03
C LEU A 94 1.50 -8.62 5.51
N HIS A 95 0.50 -8.77 6.40
CA HIS A 95 -0.36 -7.65 6.76
C HIS A 95 -0.96 -7.72 8.18
N GLY A 96 -1.16 -8.91 8.74
CA GLY A 96 -1.78 -9.08 10.04
C GLY A 96 -0.99 -8.43 11.18
N ALA A 97 0.35 -8.44 11.13
CA ALA A 97 1.19 -7.74 12.09
C ALA A 97 0.94 -6.23 12.07
N HIS A 98 0.70 -5.65 10.89
CA HIS A 98 0.34 -4.24 10.74
C HIS A 98 -1.05 -3.93 11.35
N HIS A 99 -2.04 -4.80 11.17
CA HIS A 99 -3.35 -4.65 11.82
C HIS A 99 -3.27 -4.73 13.36
N HIS A 100 -2.40 -5.57 13.90
CA HIS A 100 -2.19 -5.67 15.36
C HIS A 100 -1.42 -4.46 15.91
N PHE A 101 -0.47 -3.93 15.16
CA PHE A 101 0.40 -2.82 15.58
C PHE A 101 0.39 -1.66 14.56
N PRO A 102 -0.77 -1.05 14.26
CA PRO A 102 -0.92 -0.08 13.17
C PRO A 102 -0.13 1.22 13.39
N LYS A 103 0.34 1.48 14.62
CA LYS A 103 1.17 2.65 14.96
C LYS A 103 2.68 2.38 14.93
N ASP A 104 3.10 1.16 14.61
CA ASP A 104 4.52 0.85 14.40
C ASP A 104 4.99 1.39 13.05
N LYS A 105 5.52 2.60 13.07
CA LYS A 105 5.99 3.34 11.88
C LYS A 105 7.08 2.62 11.10
N SER A 106 7.80 1.70 11.73
CA SER A 106 8.90 0.96 11.09
C SER A 106 8.40 -0.22 10.24
N ARG A 107 7.12 -0.62 10.37
CA ARG A 107 6.52 -1.78 9.67
C ARG A 107 5.40 -1.41 8.71
N LEU A 108 5.34 -0.15 8.30
CA LEU A 108 4.32 0.34 7.35
C LEU A 108 4.74 0.15 5.89
N ALA A 109 5.97 -0.29 5.65
CA ALA A 109 6.49 -0.55 4.31
C ALA A 109 7.10 -1.96 4.24
N MET A 110 6.94 -2.60 3.09
CA MET A 110 7.62 -3.85 2.79
C MET A 110 9.16 -3.65 2.82
N PRO A 111 9.95 -4.67 3.25
CA PRO A 111 11.40 -4.58 3.17
C PRO A 111 11.90 -4.15 1.79
N PRO A 112 12.82 -3.17 1.68
CA PRO A 112 13.26 -2.63 0.40
C PRO A 112 13.77 -3.69 -0.59
N ILE A 113 14.48 -4.71 -0.08
CA ILE A 113 14.98 -5.81 -0.93
C ILE A 113 13.83 -6.53 -1.63
N VAL A 114 12.76 -6.86 -0.90
CA VAL A 114 11.59 -7.57 -1.46
C VAL A 114 10.87 -6.69 -2.46
N SER A 115 10.63 -5.42 -2.12
CA SER A 115 9.92 -4.49 -3.00
C SER A 115 10.72 -4.16 -4.27
N VAL A 116 12.05 -4.08 -4.21
CA VAL A 116 12.90 -3.90 -5.40
C VAL A 116 12.86 -5.12 -6.31
N ILE A 117 12.92 -6.34 -5.75
CA ILE A 117 12.80 -7.59 -6.54
C ILE A 117 11.44 -7.64 -7.26
N LEU A 118 10.35 -7.32 -6.55
CA LEU A 118 9.02 -7.26 -7.15
C LEU A 118 8.91 -6.18 -8.23
N ALA A 119 9.47 -4.99 -8.00
CA ALA A 119 9.50 -3.92 -8.98
C ALA A 119 10.27 -4.32 -10.24
N ALA A 120 11.41 -5.02 -10.09
CA ALA A 120 12.18 -5.55 -11.21
C ALA A 120 11.38 -6.61 -11.99
N ALA A 121 10.66 -7.50 -11.30
CA ALA A 121 9.78 -8.49 -11.94
C ALA A 121 8.65 -7.81 -12.74
N PHE A 122 7.99 -6.79 -12.18
CA PHE A 122 6.99 -6.00 -12.91
C PHE A 122 7.60 -5.23 -14.08
N PHE A 123 8.80 -4.68 -13.93
CA PHE A 123 9.51 -4.04 -15.05
C PHE A 123 9.73 -5.02 -16.21
N LEU A 124 10.24 -6.22 -15.92
CA LEU A 124 10.45 -7.25 -16.93
C LEU A 124 9.13 -7.69 -17.58
N LEU A 125 8.09 -7.87 -16.78
CA LEU A 125 6.74 -8.21 -17.27
C LEU A 125 6.20 -7.14 -18.22
N TYR A 126 6.23 -5.88 -17.82
CA TYR A 126 5.74 -4.78 -18.67
C TYR A 126 6.63 -4.53 -19.89
N ARG A 127 7.93 -4.76 -19.78
CA ARG A 127 8.83 -4.75 -20.94
C ARG A 127 8.50 -5.87 -21.93
N LEU A 128 8.16 -7.05 -21.44
CA LEU A 128 7.78 -8.18 -22.29
C LEU A 128 6.45 -7.91 -23.02
N ILE A 129 5.45 -7.36 -22.31
CA ILE A 129 4.10 -7.15 -22.86
C ILE A 129 4.02 -5.89 -23.73
N LEU A 130 4.59 -4.78 -23.26
CA LEU A 130 4.45 -3.45 -23.87
C LEU A 130 5.68 -3.00 -24.68
N GLY A 131 6.74 -3.80 -24.73
CA GLY A 131 7.98 -3.41 -25.37
C GLY A 131 8.54 -2.10 -24.78
N LYS A 132 8.95 -1.15 -25.62
CA LYS A 132 9.50 0.15 -25.16
C LYS A 132 8.52 0.97 -24.33
N TYR A 133 7.22 0.83 -24.54
CA TYR A 133 6.17 1.53 -23.80
C TYR A 133 6.08 1.09 -22.33
N GLY A 134 6.58 -0.09 -21.99
CA GLY A 134 6.68 -0.59 -20.62
C GLY A 134 7.63 0.22 -19.73
N ILE A 135 8.56 1.02 -20.29
CA ILE A 135 9.52 1.81 -19.51
C ILE A 135 8.80 2.94 -18.75
N PRO A 136 8.13 3.92 -19.41
CA PRO A 136 7.42 4.97 -18.69
C PRO A 136 6.22 4.44 -17.90
N PHE A 137 5.57 3.37 -18.39
CA PHE A 137 4.49 2.71 -17.67
C PHE A 137 4.97 2.17 -16.31
N THR A 138 6.10 1.45 -16.28
CA THR A 138 6.69 0.98 -15.02
C THR A 138 7.12 2.14 -14.14
N GLY A 139 7.64 3.22 -14.71
CA GLY A 139 7.95 4.44 -13.97
C GLY A 139 6.76 4.95 -13.18
N GLY A 140 5.58 5.02 -13.82
CA GLY A 140 4.32 5.38 -13.18
C GLY A 140 3.86 4.35 -12.15
N PHE A 141 3.98 3.06 -12.48
CA PHE A 141 3.58 1.97 -11.58
C PHE A 141 4.35 2.00 -10.25
N VAL A 142 5.68 2.15 -10.29
CA VAL A 142 6.47 2.23 -9.05
C VAL A 142 6.29 3.56 -8.31
N ALA A 143 6.02 4.67 -9.02
CA ALA A 143 5.62 5.93 -8.39
C ALA A 143 4.26 5.80 -7.69
N GLY A 144 3.33 5.01 -8.24
CA GLY A 144 2.06 4.62 -7.60
C GLY A 144 2.30 3.89 -6.28
N TYR A 145 3.23 2.93 -6.25
CA TYR A 145 3.62 2.25 -5.01
C TYR A 145 4.19 3.22 -3.96
N ALA A 146 5.07 4.14 -4.37
CA ALA A 146 5.57 5.16 -3.46
C ALA A 146 4.45 6.07 -2.93
N THR A 147 3.48 6.43 -3.78
CA THR A 147 2.30 7.23 -3.38
C THR A 147 1.45 6.48 -2.35
N TYR A 148 1.18 5.20 -2.59
CA TYR A 148 0.50 4.33 -1.62
C TYR A 148 1.24 4.31 -0.26
N LEU A 149 2.56 4.07 -0.27
CA LEU A 149 3.36 4.07 0.96
C LEU A 149 3.32 5.41 1.69
N CYS A 150 3.39 6.52 0.95
CA CYS A 150 3.31 7.87 1.50
C CYS A 150 1.96 8.10 2.18
N MET A 151 0.84 7.76 1.52
CA MET A 151 -0.51 7.89 2.07
C MET A 151 -0.72 6.97 3.27
N HIS A 152 -0.38 5.70 3.17
CA HIS A 152 -0.53 4.71 4.23
C HIS A 152 0.27 5.11 5.49
N TYR A 153 1.53 5.51 5.29
CA TYR A 153 2.36 6.03 6.38
C TYR A 153 1.73 7.28 7.01
N SER A 154 1.27 8.22 6.19
CA SER A 154 0.66 9.45 6.69
C SER A 154 -0.58 9.19 7.52
N ILE A 155 -1.44 8.28 7.09
CA ILE A 155 -2.66 7.89 7.81
C ILE A 155 -2.33 7.33 9.20
N HIS A 156 -1.28 6.51 9.33
CA HIS A 156 -0.91 5.90 10.60
C HIS A 156 -0.02 6.78 11.48
N ALA A 157 0.79 7.65 10.88
CA ALA A 157 1.81 8.45 11.58
C ALA A 157 1.30 9.81 12.07
N PHE A 158 0.29 10.38 11.39
CA PHE A 158 -0.19 11.73 11.63
C PHE A 158 -1.70 11.78 11.92
N PRO A 159 -2.17 12.81 12.62
CA PRO A 159 -3.62 13.02 12.78
C PRO A 159 -4.27 13.37 11.43
N PRO A 160 -5.59 13.12 11.27
CA PRO A 160 -6.31 13.45 10.05
C PRO A 160 -6.23 14.95 9.74
N PRO A 161 -5.99 15.31 8.46
CA PRO A 161 -5.94 16.70 8.04
C PRO A 161 -7.33 17.36 8.10
N LYS A 162 -7.36 18.71 8.10
CA LYS A 162 -8.62 19.48 8.13
C LYS A 162 -9.18 19.79 6.72
N ASN A 163 -8.77 19.03 5.71
CA ASN A 163 -9.19 19.20 4.31
C ASN A 163 -9.89 17.95 3.77
N ILE A 164 -10.17 17.94 2.47
CA ILE A 164 -10.88 16.85 1.79
C ILE A 164 -10.20 15.48 1.97
N PHE A 165 -8.88 15.43 2.18
CA PHE A 165 -8.19 14.15 2.39
C PHE A 165 -8.49 13.49 3.73
N LYS A 166 -9.16 14.18 4.69
CA LYS A 166 -9.63 13.60 5.97
C LYS A 166 -10.37 12.28 5.75
N PHE A 167 -11.11 12.15 4.64
CA PHE A 167 -11.88 10.94 4.36
C PHE A 167 -11.02 9.68 4.22
N LEU A 168 -9.76 9.78 3.75
CA LEU A 168 -8.86 8.61 3.63
C LEU A 168 -8.48 8.07 5.02
N TRP A 169 -8.26 8.95 6.01
CA TRP A 169 -8.04 8.53 7.40
C TRP A 169 -9.24 7.80 7.98
N ILE A 170 -10.43 8.32 7.71
CA ILE A 170 -11.69 7.71 8.16
C ILE A 170 -11.89 6.36 7.48
N HIS A 171 -11.73 6.31 6.15
CA HIS A 171 -11.88 5.11 5.34
C HIS A 171 -10.96 3.98 5.83
N HIS A 172 -9.68 4.27 5.99
CA HIS A 172 -8.69 3.29 6.45
C HIS A 172 -8.86 2.93 7.94
N ALA A 173 -9.30 3.86 8.80
CA ALA A 173 -9.64 3.56 10.18
C ALA A 173 -10.84 2.61 10.29
N LEU A 174 -11.86 2.75 9.44
CA LEU A 174 -12.97 1.80 9.36
C LEU A 174 -12.48 0.40 9.00
N HIS A 175 -11.59 0.29 8.03
CA HIS A 175 -10.96 -0.96 7.65
C HIS A 175 -10.22 -1.63 8.83
N HIS A 176 -9.38 -0.87 9.53
CA HIS A 176 -8.60 -1.41 10.65
C HIS A 176 -9.43 -1.83 11.87
N TYR A 177 -10.46 -1.05 12.21
CA TYR A 177 -11.08 -1.16 13.55
C TYR A 177 -12.51 -1.67 13.54
N GLN A 178 -13.22 -1.63 12.41
CA GLN A 178 -14.63 -1.97 12.38
C GLN A 178 -15.05 -2.90 11.25
N GLN A 179 -14.51 -2.71 10.04
CA GLN A 179 -14.96 -3.38 8.84
C GLN A 179 -13.78 -3.93 8.02
N PRO A 180 -13.07 -4.95 8.49
CA PRO A 180 -11.84 -5.45 7.84
C PRO A 180 -12.10 -6.06 6.45
N ASN A 181 -13.37 -6.32 6.11
CA ASN A 181 -13.78 -6.84 4.80
C ASN A 181 -14.30 -5.75 3.86
N ALA A 182 -14.01 -4.48 4.14
CA ALA A 182 -14.37 -3.31 3.34
C ALA A 182 -13.23 -2.29 3.37
N ALA A 183 -13.29 -1.26 2.51
CA ALA A 183 -12.35 -0.16 2.48
C ALA A 183 -10.89 -0.60 2.22
N PHE A 184 -10.69 -1.36 1.15
CA PHE A 184 -9.38 -1.90 0.79
C PHE A 184 -8.47 -0.90 0.08
N GLY A 185 -9.03 0.14 -0.58
CA GLY A 185 -8.26 1.18 -1.24
C GLY A 185 -7.69 2.18 -0.23
N VAL A 186 -6.36 2.24 -0.10
CA VAL A 186 -5.68 3.14 0.86
C VAL A 186 -5.41 4.50 0.25
N SER A 187 -4.87 4.53 -0.98
CA SER A 187 -4.57 5.77 -1.70
C SER A 187 -5.80 6.41 -2.33
N SER A 188 -6.85 5.65 -2.59
CA SER A 188 -8.12 6.12 -3.17
C SER A 188 -9.25 5.11 -2.92
N PRO A 189 -10.48 5.54 -2.63
CA PRO A 189 -11.64 4.65 -2.52
C PRO A 189 -12.24 4.27 -3.89
N PHE A 190 -11.65 4.70 -4.99
CA PHE A 190 -12.18 4.52 -6.33
C PHE A 190 -12.56 3.06 -6.61
N TRP A 191 -11.66 2.12 -6.29
CA TRP A 191 -11.89 0.70 -6.50
C TRP A 191 -12.89 0.11 -5.51
N ASP A 192 -12.99 0.64 -4.28
CA ASP A 192 -14.03 0.25 -3.33
C ASP A 192 -15.42 0.61 -3.85
N VAL A 193 -15.57 1.78 -4.49
CA VAL A 193 -16.81 2.16 -5.16
C VAL A 193 -17.11 1.22 -6.32
N PHE A 194 -16.13 0.97 -7.18
CA PHE A 194 -16.28 0.12 -8.37
C PHE A 194 -16.67 -1.33 -8.01
N PHE A 195 -15.98 -1.91 -7.03
CA PHE A 195 -16.19 -3.29 -6.58
C PHE A 195 -17.21 -3.41 -5.42
N ARG A 196 -17.87 -2.32 -5.04
CA ARG A 196 -18.90 -2.27 -3.99
C ARG A 196 -18.41 -2.75 -2.62
N THR A 197 -17.20 -2.39 -2.27
CA THR A 197 -16.57 -2.67 -0.97
C THR A 197 -16.42 -1.42 -0.10
N MET A 198 -17.21 -0.37 -0.39
CA MET A 198 -17.28 0.82 0.47
C MET A 198 -17.78 0.44 1.86
N PRO A 199 -17.19 1.00 2.92
CA PRO A 199 -17.63 0.72 4.28
C PRO A 199 -19.04 1.26 4.53
N SER A 200 -19.82 0.55 5.35
CA SER A 200 -21.15 1.00 5.74
C SER A 200 -21.09 2.22 6.65
N LYS A 201 -21.93 3.22 6.39
CA LYS A 201 -22.04 4.44 7.24
C LYS A 201 -22.76 4.22 8.56
N LYS A 202 -23.26 3.00 8.85
CA LYS A 202 -23.97 2.73 10.10
C LYS A 202 -22.98 2.78 11.28
N ASN A 203 -23.21 3.73 12.20
CA ASN A 203 -22.51 3.90 13.49
C ASN A 203 -21.01 4.24 13.38
N PHE A 204 -20.69 5.32 12.67
CA PHE A 204 -19.32 5.80 12.63
C PHE A 204 -18.94 6.52 13.94
N SER A 205 -18.20 5.84 14.81
CA SER A 205 -17.37 6.47 15.84
C SER A 205 -16.08 5.67 16.02
N VAL A 206 -14.95 6.24 15.64
CA VAL A 206 -13.63 5.65 15.92
C VAL A 206 -13.06 6.31 17.16
N LYS A 207 -12.92 5.55 18.25
CA LYS A 207 -12.23 6.00 19.46
C LYS A 207 -10.72 5.96 19.20
N THR A 208 -10.09 7.09 18.97
CA THR A 208 -8.64 7.21 18.92
C THR A 208 -8.09 7.60 20.29
N LYS A 209 -6.79 7.40 20.55
CA LYS A 209 -6.15 7.91 21.78
C LYS A 209 -6.23 9.44 21.94
N THR A 210 -6.58 10.16 20.86
CA THR A 210 -6.71 11.62 20.80
C THR A 210 -8.18 12.09 20.75
N GLY A 211 -9.17 11.18 20.87
CA GLY A 211 -10.59 11.50 20.82
C GLY A 211 -11.38 10.66 19.81
N TYR A 212 -12.66 10.98 19.67
CA TYR A 212 -13.54 10.38 18.66
C TYR A 212 -13.38 11.11 17.32
N ILE A 213 -13.26 10.36 16.23
CA ILE A 213 -13.49 10.91 14.89
C ILE A 213 -14.99 10.72 14.61
N ASP A 214 -15.75 11.81 14.58
CA ASP A 214 -17.15 11.86 14.17
C ASP A 214 -17.23 12.50 12.79
N ASP A 215 -17.97 11.91 11.87
CA ASP A 215 -18.19 12.42 10.51
C ASP A 215 -19.13 13.63 10.44
N ARG A 216 -19.74 13.99 11.59
CA ARG A 216 -20.69 15.09 11.71
C ARG A 216 -20.07 16.45 12.07
N GLN A 217 -18.71 16.58 12.05
CA GLN A 217 -18.00 17.83 12.27
C GLN A 217 -17.32 18.35 11.01
#